data_d16594ff61e5b9f5c66eb87a548d3cd3
#
_entry.id   d16594ff61e5b9f5c66eb87a548d3cd3
#
_cell.length_a   1.000
_cell.length_b   1.000
_cell.length_c   1.000
_cell.angle_alpha   90.00
_cell.angle_beta   90.00
_cell.angle_gamma   90.00
#
_symmetry.space_group_name_H-M   'P 1'
#
loop_
_entity.id
_entity.type
_entity.pdbx_description
1 polymer ?
#
loop_
_entity_poly.entity_id
_entity_poly.type
_entity_poly.pdbx_seq_one_letter_code
_entity_poly.pdbx_strand_id
1 'polypeptide(L)'
;MVVDQNQPVALHCVPVPDFGGVARHISDLAEVGIPGYRLVVLCPPGALSACLKELGAEVLEANFGTQAGFAASCKTLNRAIDELQPAIVHTHLAYADVVGAAVLTLRKGRRLTRRTTPLPRLFTSEHGIAGNDAVYHGSTWRSRLMETVHRVRLWATDGKIAVSRSTAEQMRRKWGARGVAVVYNGLDVAATASAVEAARVPAAPDSLRILSLSRLAPEKGLDVLIDAFALVRQQAPGATLEIAGSGELKEDLADQATSLGLGESVTFPGFVDPIEAMGRADVLVQLSVWENCSYTLLDAKAAGLAVVATAVGGNPEILSEEELVPSLAQLDRQAAVDAVAERILRVQNAPAPFSWAGKKQMGQQLVDLYKKVG
;
A
#
# COMPACT_ATOMS: atom_id res chain seq x y z
N MET A 1 -8.04 -14.39 19.38
CA MET A 1 -7.41 -15.73 19.18
C MET A 1 -6.58 -16.08 20.42
N VAL A 2 -6.65 -17.32 20.92
CA VAL A 2 -5.74 -17.78 21.96
C VAL A 2 -4.39 -17.99 21.29
N VAL A 3 -3.40 -17.17 21.64
CA VAL A 3 -2.03 -17.26 21.09
C VAL A 3 -1.35 -18.45 21.77
N ASP A 4 -1.05 -19.50 21.01
CA ASP A 4 -0.25 -20.63 21.51
C ASP A 4 1.22 -20.19 21.63
N GLN A 5 1.66 -20.01 22.87
CA GLN A 5 3.03 -19.55 23.21
C GLN A 5 4.14 -20.52 22.74
N ASN A 6 3.78 -21.76 22.38
CA ASN A 6 4.74 -22.76 21.89
C ASN A 6 4.99 -22.68 20.37
N GLN A 7 4.22 -21.86 19.65
CA GLN A 7 4.42 -21.68 18.21
C GLN A 7 5.71 -20.89 17.91
N PRO A 8 6.40 -21.22 16.79
CA PRO A 8 7.55 -20.43 16.36
C PRO A 8 7.14 -18.98 16.04
N VAL A 9 7.97 -18.03 16.45
CA VAL A 9 7.70 -16.61 16.25
C VAL A 9 8.01 -16.19 14.81
N ALA A 10 7.06 -15.48 14.19
CA ALA A 10 7.28 -14.66 13.01
C ALA A 10 7.30 -13.18 13.44
N LEU A 11 8.49 -12.60 13.48
CA LEU A 11 8.71 -11.19 13.86
C LEU A 11 8.59 -10.32 12.61
N HIS A 12 7.51 -9.57 12.48
CA HIS A 12 7.30 -8.59 11.42
C HIS A 12 7.81 -7.22 11.84
N CYS A 13 8.67 -6.61 11.02
CA CYS A 13 9.35 -5.34 11.32
C CYS A 13 8.83 -4.24 10.40
N VAL A 14 8.13 -3.24 10.96
CA VAL A 14 7.54 -2.10 10.25
C VAL A 14 8.15 -0.81 10.77
N PRO A 15 8.86 -0.01 9.93
CA PRO A 15 9.64 1.13 10.40
C PRO A 15 8.88 2.46 10.44
N VAL A 16 7.54 2.45 10.33
CA VAL A 16 6.69 3.64 10.26
C VAL A 16 5.59 3.59 11.30
N PRO A 17 5.26 4.74 11.95
CA PRO A 17 4.19 4.82 12.95
C PRO A 17 2.80 5.02 12.35
N ASP A 18 2.74 5.56 11.11
CA ASP A 18 1.51 6.04 10.49
C ASP A 18 0.66 4.91 9.92
N PHE A 19 -0.65 5.17 9.80
CA PHE A 19 -1.58 4.22 9.19
C PHE A 19 -1.69 4.49 7.68
N GLY A 20 -1.22 3.54 6.89
CA GLY A 20 -1.25 3.54 5.43
C GLY A 20 -1.33 2.12 4.88
N GLY A 21 -1.07 1.92 3.59
CA GLY A 21 -1.22 0.60 2.95
C GLY A 21 -0.41 -0.53 3.62
N VAL A 22 0.81 -0.24 4.08
CA VAL A 22 1.63 -1.23 4.82
C VAL A 22 1.03 -1.52 6.19
N ALA A 23 0.56 -0.50 6.90
CA ALA A 23 -0.08 -0.65 8.19
C ALA A 23 -1.36 -1.51 8.06
N ARG A 24 -2.18 -1.24 7.03
CA ARG A 24 -3.36 -2.05 6.74
C ARG A 24 -3.00 -3.51 6.44
N HIS A 25 -1.97 -3.76 5.62
CA HIS A 25 -1.49 -5.11 5.33
C HIS A 25 -1.12 -5.88 6.62
N ILE A 26 -0.42 -5.23 7.53
CA ILE A 26 -0.04 -5.83 8.82
C ILE A 26 -1.25 -6.04 9.73
N SER A 27 -2.20 -5.09 9.76
CA SER A 27 -3.45 -5.21 10.52
C SER A 27 -4.31 -6.35 9.98
N ASP A 28 -4.41 -6.51 8.66
CA ASP A 28 -5.10 -7.63 8.02
C ASP A 28 -4.45 -8.98 8.39
N LEU A 29 -3.12 -9.06 8.45
CA LEU A 29 -2.42 -10.25 8.95
C LEU A 29 -2.64 -10.48 10.43
N ALA A 30 -2.68 -9.44 11.25
CA ALA A 30 -2.95 -9.54 12.68
C ALA A 30 -4.37 -10.05 12.95
N GLU A 31 -5.34 -9.63 12.16
CA GLU A 31 -6.74 -10.07 12.27
C GLU A 31 -6.90 -11.57 11.99
N VAL A 32 -6.26 -12.09 10.95
CA VAL A 32 -6.42 -13.50 10.54
C VAL A 32 -5.35 -14.43 11.08
N GLY A 33 -4.22 -13.89 11.54
CA GLY A 33 -3.05 -14.63 11.97
C GLY A 33 -2.22 -15.23 10.83
N ILE A 34 -1.08 -15.81 11.18
CA ILE A 34 -0.21 -16.58 10.28
C ILE A 34 -0.24 -18.04 10.77
N PRO A 35 -0.90 -18.96 10.06
CA PRO A 35 -1.10 -20.32 10.55
C PRO A 35 0.19 -21.03 10.94
N GLY A 36 0.27 -21.52 12.18
CA GLY A 36 1.45 -22.21 12.71
C GLY A 36 2.58 -21.29 13.18
N TYR A 37 2.36 -19.98 13.20
CA TYR A 37 3.31 -19.00 13.74
C TYR A 37 2.62 -18.05 14.72
N ARG A 38 3.34 -17.66 15.77
CA ARG A 38 2.98 -16.54 16.62
C ARG A 38 3.46 -15.25 15.96
N LEU A 39 2.52 -14.41 15.51
CA LEU A 39 2.82 -13.12 14.90
C LEU A 39 3.18 -12.11 15.99
N VAL A 40 4.37 -11.53 15.91
CA VAL A 40 4.81 -10.39 16.73
C VAL A 40 5.20 -9.26 15.81
N VAL A 41 4.70 -8.04 16.07
CA VAL A 41 4.99 -6.88 15.23
C VAL A 41 5.92 -5.92 15.98
N LEU A 42 7.12 -5.69 15.45
CA LEU A 42 8.03 -4.65 15.87
C LEU A 42 7.77 -3.38 15.07
N CYS A 43 7.34 -2.32 15.74
CA CYS A 43 7.12 -1.01 15.12
C CYS A 43 7.34 0.13 16.13
N PRO A 44 7.54 1.39 15.67
CA PRO A 44 7.53 2.55 16.54
C PRO A 44 6.12 2.79 17.11
N PRO A 45 6.00 3.49 18.28
CA PRO A 45 4.71 3.92 18.79
C PRO A 45 4.01 4.87 17.80
N GLY A 46 2.69 4.69 17.62
CA GLY A 46 1.88 5.50 16.70
C GLY A 46 0.55 4.86 16.33
N ALA A 47 -0.07 5.34 15.26
CA ALA A 47 -1.39 4.87 14.82
C ALA A 47 -1.41 3.37 14.48
N LEU A 48 -0.34 2.84 13.85
CA LEU A 48 -0.23 1.41 13.57
C LEU A 48 -0.22 0.58 14.86
N SER A 49 0.63 0.93 15.82
CA SER A 49 0.74 0.16 17.07
C SER A 49 -0.55 0.21 17.89
N ALA A 50 -1.24 1.35 17.88
CA ALA A 50 -2.54 1.50 18.54
C ALA A 50 -3.59 0.55 17.91
N CYS A 51 -3.73 0.60 16.59
CA CYS A 51 -4.64 -0.29 15.85
C CYS A 51 -4.34 -1.78 16.09
N LEU A 52 -3.07 -2.17 16.05
CA LEU A 52 -2.67 -3.57 16.30
C LEU A 52 -3.03 -4.03 17.72
N LYS A 53 -2.85 -3.18 18.73
CA LYS A 53 -3.25 -3.47 20.11
C LYS A 53 -4.76 -3.63 20.28
N GLU A 54 -5.55 -2.78 19.60
CA GLU A 54 -7.02 -2.89 19.57
C GLU A 54 -7.47 -4.22 18.95
N LEU A 55 -6.76 -4.71 17.94
CA LEU A 55 -6.96 -6.04 17.35
C LEU A 55 -6.47 -7.19 18.24
N GLY A 56 -5.87 -6.91 19.38
CA GLY A 56 -5.30 -7.91 20.30
C GLY A 56 -4.02 -8.57 19.78
N ALA A 57 -3.32 -7.94 18.83
CA ALA A 57 -2.06 -8.43 18.32
C ALA A 57 -0.89 -8.22 19.31
N GLU A 58 0.11 -9.08 19.25
CA GLU A 58 1.34 -8.92 20.04
C GLU A 58 2.25 -7.87 19.38
N VAL A 59 2.44 -6.74 20.05
CA VAL A 59 3.20 -5.59 19.53
C VAL A 59 4.41 -5.31 20.41
N LEU A 60 5.58 -5.28 19.81
CA LEU A 60 6.81 -4.80 20.40
C LEU A 60 7.03 -3.34 19.98
N GLU A 61 6.50 -2.40 20.78
CA GLU A 61 6.78 -0.99 20.55
C GLU A 61 8.20 -0.63 20.95
N ALA A 62 8.96 -0.10 20.00
CA ALA A 62 10.32 0.31 20.27
C ALA A 62 10.82 1.39 19.30
N ASN A 63 11.95 2.00 19.60
CA ASN A 63 12.64 2.93 18.72
C ASN A 63 13.18 2.19 17.49
N PHE A 64 12.35 2.12 16.45
CA PHE A 64 12.63 1.44 15.19
C PHE A 64 12.12 2.29 14.02
N GLY A 65 12.95 2.54 13.03
CA GLY A 65 12.60 3.36 11.87
C GLY A 65 13.56 4.53 11.63
N THR A 66 13.28 5.33 10.63
CA THR A 66 14.15 6.44 10.20
C THR A 66 14.36 7.49 11.29
N GLN A 67 13.34 7.78 12.08
CA GLN A 67 13.42 8.75 13.20
C GLN A 67 14.34 8.27 14.31
N ALA A 68 14.39 6.96 14.58
CA ALA A 68 15.30 6.38 15.56
C ALA A 68 16.75 6.34 15.07
N GLY A 69 16.96 6.34 13.77
CA GLY A 69 18.25 6.19 13.12
C GLY A 69 18.72 4.73 13.01
N PHE A 70 19.65 4.50 12.10
CA PHE A 70 20.07 3.16 11.69
C PHE A 70 20.68 2.33 12.84
N ALA A 71 21.61 2.91 13.60
CA ALA A 71 22.28 2.20 14.69
C ALA A 71 21.31 1.79 15.81
N ALA A 72 20.37 2.67 16.18
CA ALA A 72 19.35 2.37 17.17
C ALA A 72 18.41 1.27 16.68
N SER A 73 17.96 1.35 15.42
CA SER A 73 17.11 0.31 14.81
C SER A 73 17.80 -1.05 14.75
N CYS A 74 19.09 -1.10 14.41
CA CYS A 74 19.89 -2.33 14.46
C CYS A 74 19.98 -2.90 15.88
N LYS A 75 20.20 -2.05 16.88
CA LYS A 75 20.26 -2.46 18.29
C LYS A 75 18.90 -3.01 18.76
N THR A 76 17.81 -2.33 18.42
CA THR A 76 16.45 -2.75 18.73
C THR A 76 16.12 -4.11 18.11
N LEU A 77 16.34 -4.28 16.80
CA LEU A 77 16.09 -5.56 16.15
C LEU A 77 16.97 -6.68 16.70
N ASN A 78 18.25 -6.38 16.96
CA ASN A 78 19.16 -7.37 17.54
C ASN A 78 18.66 -7.85 18.91
N ARG A 79 18.18 -6.94 19.77
CA ARG A 79 17.60 -7.27 21.08
C ARG A 79 16.31 -8.08 20.93
N ALA A 80 15.40 -7.67 20.05
CA ALA A 80 14.16 -8.41 19.77
C ALA A 80 14.44 -9.86 19.33
N ILE A 81 15.48 -10.08 18.49
CA ILE A 81 15.91 -11.43 18.09
C ILE A 81 16.43 -12.22 19.29
N ASP A 82 17.18 -11.62 20.21
CA ASP A 82 17.68 -12.31 21.40
C ASP A 82 16.56 -12.67 22.39
N GLU A 83 15.58 -11.80 22.57
CA GLU A 83 14.47 -12.01 23.50
C GLU A 83 13.41 -12.98 22.96
N LEU A 84 13.03 -12.85 21.69
CA LEU A 84 11.93 -13.61 21.08
C LEU A 84 12.37 -14.90 20.40
N GLN A 85 13.67 -15.06 20.09
CA GLN A 85 14.23 -16.19 19.33
C GLN A 85 13.37 -16.55 18.09
N PRO A 86 13.04 -15.57 17.20
CA PRO A 86 12.10 -15.80 16.14
C PRO A 86 12.63 -16.82 15.11
N ALA A 87 11.75 -17.62 14.55
CA ALA A 87 12.06 -18.47 13.40
C ALA A 87 12.18 -17.66 12.11
N ILE A 88 11.36 -16.62 12.01
CA ILE A 88 11.29 -15.71 10.87
C ILE A 88 11.45 -14.27 11.35
N VAL A 89 12.28 -13.50 10.65
CA VAL A 89 12.26 -12.03 10.65
C VAL A 89 11.73 -11.61 9.29
N HIS A 90 10.59 -10.91 9.28
CA HIS A 90 9.96 -10.44 8.06
C HIS A 90 9.92 -8.92 8.07
N THR A 91 10.68 -8.30 7.17
CA THR A 91 10.80 -6.85 7.09
C THR A 91 9.85 -6.26 6.03
N HIS A 92 9.33 -5.08 6.32
CA HIS A 92 8.47 -4.32 5.42
C HIS A 92 9.08 -2.94 5.20
N LEU A 93 9.11 -2.50 3.95
CA LEU A 93 9.76 -1.28 3.47
C LEU A 93 11.31 -1.34 3.49
N ALA A 94 11.90 -0.63 2.55
CA ALA A 94 13.34 -0.64 2.27
C ALA A 94 14.23 -0.37 3.50
N TYR A 95 13.80 0.52 4.39
CA TYR A 95 14.59 0.84 5.58
C TYR A 95 14.71 -0.37 6.53
N ALA A 96 13.59 -1.03 6.84
CA ALA A 96 13.60 -2.22 7.70
C ALA A 96 14.41 -3.37 7.06
N ASP A 97 14.37 -3.47 5.73
CA ASP A 97 15.13 -4.49 5.00
C ASP A 97 16.64 -4.28 5.12
N VAL A 98 17.10 -3.03 5.01
CA VAL A 98 18.52 -2.71 5.19
C VAL A 98 18.97 -3.01 6.62
N VAL A 99 18.14 -2.67 7.61
CA VAL A 99 18.40 -2.99 9.02
C VAL A 99 18.44 -4.51 9.23
N GLY A 100 17.45 -5.25 8.72
CA GLY A 100 17.38 -6.71 8.81
C GLY A 100 18.58 -7.40 8.17
N ALA A 101 18.93 -6.99 6.94
CA ALA A 101 20.09 -7.51 6.22
C ALA A 101 21.41 -7.27 6.99
N ALA A 102 21.60 -6.06 7.53
CA ALA A 102 22.79 -5.73 8.30
C ALA A 102 22.91 -6.56 9.58
N VAL A 103 21.83 -6.61 10.38
CA VAL A 103 21.82 -7.36 11.65
C VAL A 103 22.07 -8.84 11.43
N LEU A 104 21.38 -9.47 10.47
CA LEU A 104 21.51 -10.91 10.24
C LEU A 104 22.83 -11.29 9.58
N THR A 105 23.36 -10.44 8.69
CA THR A 105 24.71 -10.67 8.12
C THR A 105 25.79 -10.61 9.21
N LEU A 106 25.73 -9.64 10.12
CA LEU A 106 26.65 -9.56 11.26
C LEU A 106 26.51 -10.77 12.18
N ARG A 107 25.29 -11.25 12.43
CA ARG A 107 25.06 -12.47 13.25
C ARG A 107 25.59 -13.73 12.54
N LYS A 108 25.39 -13.86 11.22
CA LYS A 108 25.98 -14.95 10.43
C LYS A 108 27.50 -14.96 10.56
N GLY A 109 28.17 -13.81 10.45
CA GLY A 109 29.63 -13.69 10.64
C GLY A 109 30.08 -14.11 12.05
N ARG A 110 29.37 -13.68 13.10
CA ARG A 110 29.71 -14.06 14.49
C ARG A 110 29.48 -15.54 14.79
N ARG A 111 28.50 -16.18 14.12
CA ARG A 111 28.23 -17.63 14.28
C ARG A 111 29.37 -18.51 13.75
N LEU A 112 30.12 -18.03 12.76
CA LEU A 112 31.31 -18.74 12.24
C LEU A 112 32.39 -18.89 13.32
N THR A 113 32.40 -17.99 14.32
CA THR A 113 33.43 -17.96 15.38
C THR A 113 32.91 -18.46 16.74
N ARG A 114 31.58 -18.55 16.95
CA ARG A 114 30.96 -18.96 18.23
C ARG A 114 29.70 -19.79 17.94
N ARG A 115 29.52 -20.92 18.62
CA ARG A 115 28.25 -21.67 18.63
C ARG A 115 27.17 -20.83 19.34
N THR A 116 26.31 -20.15 18.56
CA THR A 116 25.19 -19.36 19.07
C THR A 116 23.86 -19.95 18.59
N THR A 117 22.75 -19.49 19.16
CA THR A 117 21.36 -19.84 18.82
C THR A 117 21.09 -19.89 17.30
N PRO A 118 20.13 -20.70 16.84
CA PRO A 118 19.71 -20.71 15.44
C PRO A 118 19.39 -19.30 14.96
N LEU A 119 19.82 -18.96 13.75
CA LEU A 119 19.51 -17.64 13.15
C LEU A 119 18.12 -17.70 12.51
N PRO A 120 17.30 -16.66 12.69
CA PRO A 120 16.04 -16.57 11.96
C PRO A 120 16.31 -16.44 10.45
N ARG A 121 15.35 -16.89 9.66
CA ARG A 121 15.34 -16.62 8.21
C ARG A 121 14.81 -15.21 7.96
N LEU A 122 15.43 -14.51 7.01
CA LEU A 122 15.04 -13.16 6.63
C LEU A 122 14.15 -13.15 5.41
N PHE A 123 12.94 -12.63 5.58
CA PHE A 123 12.01 -12.35 4.49
C PHE A 123 11.80 -10.86 4.35
N THR A 124 11.50 -10.42 3.13
CA THR A 124 11.10 -9.03 2.84
C THR A 124 9.85 -9.00 1.99
N SER A 125 8.90 -8.11 2.33
CA SER A 125 7.77 -7.73 1.47
C SER A 125 7.98 -6.33 0.93
N GLU A 126 8.04 -6.21 -0.40
CA GLU A 126 8.09 -4.93 -1.09
C GLU A 126 6.68 -4.41 -1.35
N HIS A 127 6.36 -3.29 -0.72
CA HIS A 127 5.05 -2.64 -0.80
C HIS A 127 5.01 -1.42 -1.72
N GLY A 128 6.17 -0.91 -2.13
CA GLY A 128 6.22 0.32 -2.91
C GLY A 128 7.55 0.52 -3.63
N ILE A 129 7.54 0.46 -4.95
CA ILE A 129 8.65 0.87 -5.78
C ILE A 129 8.17 2.03 -6.64
N ALA A 130 8.75 3.23 -6.42
CA ALA A 130 8.46 4.37 -7.28
C ALA A 130 8.90 4.05 -8.72
N GLY A 131 8.04 4.33 -9.68
CA GLY A 131 8.29 4.07 -11.11
C GLY A 131 9.50 4.83 -11.62
N ASN A 132 9.68 6.07 -11.18
CA ASN A 132 10.79 6.94 -11.55
C ASN A 132 11.48 7.48 -10.28
N ASP A 133 12.73 7.05 -10.04
CA ASP A 133 13.53 7.49 -8.90
C ASP A 133 13.89 8.99 -8.98
N ALA A 134 13.80 9.61 -10.16
CA ALA A 134 14.06 11.04 -10.35
C ALA A 134 13.08 11.94 -9.60
N VAL A 135 11.86 11.46 -9.31
CA VAL A 135 10.85 12.19 -8.51
C VAL A 135 11.31 12.33 -7.05
N TYR A 136 12.12 11.39 -6.53
CA TYR A 136 12.54 11.37 -5.13
C TYR A 136 14.01 11.67 -4.89
N HIS A 137 14.90 11.45 -5.86
CA HIS A 137 16.34 11.43 -5.61
C HIS A 137 17.20 12.40 -6.42
N GLY A 138 16.63 13.20 -7.32
CA GLY A 138 17.22 14.37 -7.98
C GLY A 138 18.61 14.25 -8.60
N SER A 139 19.40 13.20 -8.35
CA SER A 139 20.73 13.00 -8.89
C SER A 139 21.03 11.53 -9.23
N THR A 140 21.64 11.32 -10.40
CA THR A 140 21.94 10.00 -10.97
C THR A 140 22.87 9.12 -10.11
N TRP A 141 23.81 9.71 -9.35
CA TRP A 141 24.73 8.93 -8.51
C TRP A 141 24.07 8.41 -7.23
N ARG A 142 23.18 9.21 -6.61
CA ARG A 142 22.40 8.78 -5.42
C ARG A 142 21.45 7.63 -5.79
N SER A 143 20.79 7.73 -6.93
CA SER A 143 19.93 6.68 -7.47
C SER A 143 20.72 5.37 -7.67
N ARG A 144 21.91 5.41 -8.30
CA ARG A 144 22.78 4.22 -8.46
C ARG A 144 23.26 3.63 -7.13
N LEU A 145 23.58 4.50 -6.16
CA LEU A 145 23.95 4.04 -4.81
C LEU A 145 22.79 3.31 -4.14
N MET A 146 21.58 3.88 -4.20
CA MET A 146 20.38 3.26 -3.65
C MET A 146 20.04 1.94 -4.34
N GLU A 147 20.15 1.85 -5.66
CA GLU A 147 19.99 0.57 -6.38
C GLU A 147 20.99 -0.48 -5.88
N THR A 148 22.24 -0.08 -5.62
CA THR A 148 23.25 -1.00 -5.07
C THR A 148 22.88 -1.46 -3.68
N VAL A 149 22.41 -0.57 -2.81
CA VAL A 149 21.88 -0.91 -1.47
C VAL A 149 20.72 -1.90 -1.58
N HIS A 150 19.79 -1.67 -2.51
CA HIS A 150 18.67 -2.59 -2.74
C HIS A 150 19.15 -3.96 -3.23
N ARG A 151 20.13 -4.04 -4.13
CA ARG A 151 20.72 -5.34 -4.57
C ARG A 151 21.35 -6.09 -3.42
N VAL A 152 22.16 -5.39 -2.60
CA VAL A 152 22.86 -6.00 -1.46
C VAL A 152 21.88 -6.51 -0.39
N ARG A 153 20.86 -5.69 -0.01
CA ARG A 153 19.85 -6.12 0.97
C ARG A 153 19.09 -7.37 0.50
N LEU A 154 18.71 -7.40 -0.80
CA LEU A 154 17.99 -8.53 -1.38
C LEU A 154 18.85 -9.78 -1.53
N TRP A 155 20.17 -9.64 -1.69
CA TRP A 155 21.09 -10.78 -1.69
C TRP A 155 21.19 -11.43 -0.31
N ALA A 156 21.11 -10.64 0.76
CA ALA A 156 21.15 -11.13 2.14
C ALA A 156 19.81 -11.74 2.60
N THR A 157 18.74 -11.63 1.81
CA THR A 157 17.37 -12.04 2.15
C THR A 157 17.09 -13.45 1.65
N ASP A 158 16.57 -14.31 2.52
CA ASP A 158 16.27 -15.72 2.21
C ASP A 158 14.98 -15.80 1.34
N GLY A 159 13.94 -15.02 1.63
CA GLY A 159 12.71 -14.96 0.84
C GLY A 159 12.31 -13.52 0.45
N LYS A 160 11.89 -13.35 -0.79
CA LYS A 160 11.52 -12.06 -1.38
C LYS A 160 10.08 -12.10 -1.85
N ILE A 161 9.28 -11.15 -1.42
CA ILE A 161 7.85 -11.06 -1.67
C ILE A 161 7.54 -9.71 -2.28
N ALA A 162 6.65 -9.70 -3.27
CA ALA A 162 6.09 -8.51 -3.87
C ALA A 162 4.56 -8.55 -3.75
N VAL A 163 3.92 -7.39 -3.58
CA VAL A 163 2.46 -7.30 -3.44
C VAL A 163 1.72 -7.31 -4.78
N SER A 164 2.44 -7.33 -5.91
CA SER A 164 1.88 -7.45 -7.26
C SER A 164 2.91 -8.04 -8.22
N ARG A 165 2.46 -8.54 -9.38
CA ARG A 165 3.35 -9.00 -10.46
C ARG A 165 4.20 -7.84 -10.99
N SER A 166 3.59 -6.67 -11.13
CA SER A 166 4.29 -5.44 -11.52
C SER A 166 5.42 -5.10 -10.57
N THR A 167 5.18 -5.15 -9.25
CA THR A 167 6.22 -4.94 -8.23
C THR A 167 7.33 -5.99 -8.33
N ALA A 168 6.97 -7.27 -8.52
CA ALA A 168 7.96 -8.33 -8.70
C ALA A 168 8.83 -8.11 -9.94
N GLU A 169 8.23 -7.65 -11.04
CA GLU A 169 8.97 -7.33 -12.27
C GLU A 169 9.91 -6.14 -12.07
N GLN A 170 9.46 -5.10 -11.37
CA GLN A 170 10.31 -3.95 -11.03
C GLN A 170 11.50 -4.35 -10.14
N MET A 171 11.28 -5.22 -9.15
CA MET A 171 12.38 -5.79 -8.33
C MET A 171 13.40 -6.53 -9.19
N ARG A 172 12.94 -7.30 -10.19
CA ARG A 172 13.85 -8.00 -11.12
C ARG A 172 14.62 -7.02 -11.99
N ARG A 173 13.92 -6.06 -12.61
CA ARG A 173 14.51 -5.10 -13.56
C ARG A 173 15.47 -4.12 -12.90
N LYS A 174 15.05 -3.48 -11.80
CA LYS A 174 15.85 -2.44 -11.12
C LYS A 174 16.96 -3.04 -10.26
N TRP A 175 16.65 -4.12 -9.53
CA TRP A 175 17.56 -4.64 -8.49
C TRP A 175 18.13 -6.03 -8.78
N GLY A 176 17.78 -6.65 -9.90
CA GLY A 176 18.24 -7.98 -10.26
C GLY A 176 17.73 -9.08 -9.33
N ALA A 177 16.61 -8.85 -8.63
CA ALA A 177 16.05 -9.82 -7.69
C ALA A 177 15.64 -11.11 -8.41
N ARG A 178 15.99 -12.26 -7.81
CA ARG A 178 15.58 -13.60 -8.30
C ARG A 178 14.71 -14.28 -7.27
N GLY A 179 13.80 -15.15 -7.71
CA GLY A 179 12.95 -15.93 -6.82
C GLY A 179 11.94 -15.07 -6.05
N VAL A 180 11.46 -13.95 -6.63
CA VAL A 180 10.44 -13.11 -6.03
C VAL A 180 9.09 -13.80 -6.14
N ALA A 181 8.46 -14.08 -5.00
CA ALA A 181 7.09 -14.57 -4.92
C ALA A 181 6.11 -13.39 -4.95
N VAL A 182 4.90 -13.61 -5.45
CA VAL A 182 3.83 -12.62 -5.40
C VAL A 182 2.82 -13.06 -4.35
N VAL A 183 2.57 -12.20 -3.36
CA VAL A 183 1.52 -12.34 -2.36
C VAL A 183 0.74 -11.03 -2.36
N TYR A 184 -0.45 -11.05 -2.94
CA TYR A 184 -1.31 -9.87 -3.01
C TYR A 184 -1.82 -9.45 -1.64
N ASN A 185 -2.14 -8.18 -1.47
CA ASN A 185 -2.89 -7.70 -0.34
C ASN A 185 -4.24 -8.45 -0.26
N GLY A 186 -4.53 -9.04 0.88
CA GLY A 186 -5.78 -9.78 1.08
C GLY A 186 -6.95 -8.82 1.32
N LEU A 187 -8.15 -9.22 0.89
CA LEU A 187 -9.38 -8.46 1.12
C LEU A 187 -10.52 -9.40 1.52
N ASP A 188 -11.33 -9.00 2.47
CA ASP A 188 -12.64 -9.60 2.68
C ASP A 188 -13.69 -8.88 1.81
N VAL A 189 -13.86 -9.38 0.58
CA VAL A 189 -14.76 -8.79 -0.42
C VAL A 189 -16.19 -8.68 0.11
N ALA A 190 -16.71 -9.72 0.76
CA ALA A 190 -18.07 -9.75 1.24
C ALA A 190 -18.29 -8.77 2.41
N ALA A 191 -17.35 -8.73 3.36
CA ALA A 191 -17.43 -7.81 4.49
C ALA A 191 -17.33 -6.35 4.03
N THR A 192 -16.41 -6.04 3.09
CA THR A 192 -16.27 -4.70 2.53
C THR A 192 -17.53 -4.27 1.78
N ALA A 193 -18.08 -5.14 0.91
CA ALA A 193 -19.33 -4.87 0.20
C ALA A 193 -20.48 -4.57 1.18
N SER A 194 -20.65 -5.41 2.21
CA SER A 194 -21.71 -5.23 3.20
C SER A 194 -21.55 -3.95 4.01
N ALA A 195 -20.32 -3.58 4.38
CA ALA A 195 -20.05 -2.36 5.14
C ALA A 195 -20.35 -1.10 4.32
N VAL A 196 -19.95 -1.06 3.05
CA VAL A 196 -20.24 0.08 2.18
C VAL A 196 -21.71 0.17 1.86
N GLU A 197 -22.39 -0.96 1.64
CA GLU A 197 -23.85 -0.97 1.42
C GLU A 197 -24.61 -0.45 2.65
N ALA A 198 -24.18 -0.80 3.85
CA ALA A 198 -24.76 -0.27 5.09
C ALA A 198 -24.56 1.26 5.25
N ALA A 199 -23.46 1.79 4.67
CA ALA A 199 -23.17 3.23 4.65
C ALA A 199 -23.75 3.95 3.42
N ARG A 200 -24.51 3.25 2.55
CA ARG A 200 -25.00 3.79 1.28
C ARG A 200 -25.96 4.96 1.49
N VAL A 201 -25.60 6.07 0.87
CA VAL A 201 -26.44 7.28 0.81
C VAL A 201 -27.16 7.31 -0.54
N PRO A 202 -28.49 7.37 -0.59
CA PRO A 202 -29.23 7.49 -1.84
C PRO A 202 -28.76 8.71 -2.66
N ALA A 203 -28.52 8.50 -3.94
CA ALA A 203 -28.18 9.57 -4.86
C ALA A 203 -29.41 10.36 -5.29
N ALA A 204 -29.27 11.68 -5.49
CA ALA A 204 -30.32 12.46 -6.15
C ALA A 204 -30.39 12.04 -7.64
N PRO A 205 -31.57 12.15 -8.27
CA PRO A 205 -31.67 11.93 -9.72
C PRO A 205 -30.64 12.79 -10.48
N ASP A 206 -30.03 12.22 -11.48
CA ASP A 206 -29.05 12.89 -12.36
C ASP A 206 -27.77 13.39 -11.64
N SER A 207 -27.53 12.95 -10.40
CA SER A 207 -26.28 13.22 -9.69
C SER A 207 -25.19 12.21 -10.09
N LEU A 208 -23.95 12.69 -10.22
CA LEU A 208 -22.75 11.86 -10.39
C LEU A 208 -21.76 12.24 -9.28
N ARG A 209 -21.58 11.34 -8.30
CA ARG A 209 -20.74 11.60 -7.13
C ARG A 209 -19.38 10.93 -7.32
N ILE A 210 -18.36 11.74 -7.54
CA ILE A 210 -17.00 11.29 -7.80
C ILE A 210 -16.19 11.40 -6.50
N LEU A 211 -15.43 10.37 -6.18
CA LEU A 211 -14.59 10.29 -5.00
C LEU A 211 -13.12 10.03 -5.39
N SER A 212 -12.21 10.75 -4.77
CA SER A 212 -10.79 10.41 -4.76
C SER A 212 -10.30 10.30 -3.32
N LEU A 213 -9.72 9.15 -2.96
CA LEU A 213 -9.18 8.84 -1.62
C LEU A 213 -7.66 8.67 -1.72
N SER A 214 -6.91 9.71 -1.33
CA SER A 214 -5.45 9.65 -1.40
C SER A 214 -4.78 10.75 -0.58
N ARG A 215 -3.47 10.66 -0.39
CA ARG A 215 -2.69 11.82 0.04
C ARG A 215 -2.77 12.92 -1.01
N LEU A 216 -2.83 14.18 -0.57
CA LEU A 216 -2.81 15.33 -1.48
C LEU A 216 -1.35 15.65 -1.85
N ALA A 217 -0.80 14.82 -2.75
CA ALA A 217 0.60 14.84 -3.16
C ALA A 217 0.74 14.73 -4.69
N PRO A 218 1.85 15.22 -5.28
CA PRO A 218 2.02 15.33 -6.74
C PRO A 218 1.83 14.02 -7.49
N GLU A 219 2.25 12.91 -6.89
CA GLU A 219 2.14 11.58 -7.51
C GLU A 219 0.71 11.03 -7.62
N LYS A 220 -0.29 11.76 -7.09
CA LYS A 220 -1.69 11.33 -7.12
C LYS A 220 -2.50 11.94 -8.28
N GLY A 221 -1.93 12.88 -9.06
CA GLY A 221 -2.53 13.44 -10.26
C GLY A 221 -3.86 14.15 -10.02
N LEU A 222 -4.04 14.75 -8.83
CA LEU A 222 -5.27 15.39 -8.42
C LEU A 222 -5.55 16.68 -9.19
N ASP A 223 -4.51 17.34 -9.65
CA ASP A 223 -4.59 18.51 -10.52
C ASP A 223 -5.20 18.15 -11.90
N VAL A 224 -4.84 17.01 -12.47
CA VAL A 224 -5.46 16.48 -13.69
C VAL A 224 -6.91 16.07 -13.45
N LEU A 225 -7.21 15.50 -12.27
CA LEU A 225 -8.59 15.15 -11.90
C LEU A 225 -9.50 16.39 -11.83
N ILE A 226 -9.03 17.49 -11.26
CA ILE A 226 -9.82 18.72 -11.15
C ILE A 226 -10.08 19.31 -12.55
N ASP A 227 -9.07 19.36 -13.42
CA ASP A 227 -9.25 19.80 -14.83
C ASP A 227 -10.25 18.91 -15.58
N ALA A 228 -10.12 17.58 -15.43
CA ALA A 228 -11.06 16.62 -16.04
C ALA A 228 -12.48 16.78 -15.49
N PHE A 229 -12.62 17.04 -14.20
CA PHE A 229 -13.91 17.27 -13.57
C PHE A 229 -14.60 18.54 -14.10
N ALA A 230 -13.85 19.59 -14.47
CA ALA A 230 -14.43 20.75 -15.15
C ALA A 230 -15.10 20.37 -16.47
N LEU A 231 -14.53 19.45 -17.24
CA LEU A 231 -15.15 18.92 -18.47
C LEU A 231 -16.37 18.02 -18.17
N VAL A 232 -16.28 17.19 -17.11
CA VAL A 232 -17.42 16.37 -16.67
C VAL A 232 -18.61 17.24 -16.30
N ARG A 233 -18.39 18.34 -15.58
CA ARG A 233 -19.45 19.29 -15.17
C ARG A 233 -20.18 19.95 -16.34
N GLN A 234 -19.53 20.12 -17.49
CA GLN A 234 -20.18 20.65 -18.70
C GLN A 234 -21.25 19.68 -19.24
N GLN A 235 -21.05 18.38 -19.08
CA GLN A 235 -21.98 17.34 -19.56
C GLN A 235 -22.91 16.81 -18.46
N ALA A 236 -22.47 16.85 -17.22
CA ALA A 236 -23.22 16.45 -16.02
C ALA A 236 -23.21 17.59 -14.98
N PRO A 237 -24.05 18.64 -15.12
CA PRO A 237 -24.06 19.79 -14.24
C PRO A 237 -24.31 19.47 -12.76
N GLY A 238 -24.97 18.36 -12.45
CA GLY A 238 -25.20 17.85 -11.10
C GLY A 238 -24.03 17.06 -10.49
N ALA A 239 -22.92 16.89 -11.23
CA ALA A 239 -21.77 16.14 -10.72
C ALA A 239 -21.08 16.87 -9.56
N THR A 240 -20.58 16.08 -8.60
CA THR A 240 -19.76 16.54 -7.45
C THR A 240 -18.48 15.74 -7.37
N LEU A 241 -17.41 16.36 -6.84
CA LEU A 241 -16.12 15.74 -6.63
C LEU A 241 -15.70 15.91 -5.17
N GLU A 242 -15.51 14.81 -4.48
CA GLU A 242 -14.91 14.79 -3.15
C GLU A 242 -13.47 14.29 -3.25
N ILE A 243 -12.50 15.12 -2.83
CA ILE A 243 -11.08 14.78 -2.74
C ILE A 243 -10.72 14.65 -1.27
N ALA A 244 -10.76 13.43 -0.74
CA ALA A 244 -10.54 13.16 0.66
C ALA A 244 -9.12 12.66 0.94
N GLY A 245 -8.52 13.22 1.98
CA GLY A 245 -7.17 12.98 2.43
C GLY A 245 -6.48 14.26 2.90
N SER A 246 -5.20 14.15 3.21
CA SER A 246 -4.36 15.29 3.63
C SER A 246 -3.05 15.31 2.85
N GLY A 247 -2.44 16.47 2.75
CA GLY A 247 -1.17 16.65 2.06
C GLY A 247 -0.87 18.10 1.74
N GLU A 248 0.33 18.34 1.21
CA GLU A 248 0.87 19.66 0.94
C GLU A 248 0.14 20.43 -0.16
N LEU A 249 -0.51 19.73 -1.09
CA LEU A 249 -1.19 20.36 -2.24
C LEU A 249 -2.61 20.85 -1.94
N LYS A 250 -3.10 20.79 -0.69
CA LYS A 250 -4.49 21.12 -0.39
C LYS A 250 -4.90 22.52 -0.85
N GLU A 251 -4.07 23.52 -0.56
CA GLU A 251 -4.34 24.92 -0.91
C GLU A 251 -4.29 25.14 -2.42
N ASP A 252 -3.25 24.63 -3.08
CA ASP A 252 -3.09 24.74 -4.54
C ASP A 252 -4.26 24.10 -5.32
N LEU A 253 -4.73 22.92 -4.86
CA LEU A 253 -5.87 22.21 -5.49
C LEU A 253 -7.19 22.94 -5.25
N ALA A 254 -7.39 23.57 -4.09
CA ALA A 254 -8.57 24.37 -3.80
C ALA A 254 -8.60 25.67 -4.65
N ASP A 255 -7.44 26.31 -4.82
CA ASP A 255 -7.29 27.48 -5.69
C ASP A 255 -7.54 27.14 -7.15
N GLN A 256 -7.04 25.97 -7.63
CA GLN A 256 -7.32 25.48 -8.98
C GLN A 256 -8.83 25.25 -9.19
N ALA A 257 -9.51 24.57 -8.27
CA ALA A 257 -10.95 24.35 -8.35
C ALA A 257 -11.73 25.67 -8.39
N THR A 258 -11.32 26.65 -7.58
CA THR A 258 -11.92 27.99 -7.56
C THR A 258 -11.70 28.73 -8.89
N SER A 259 -10.48 28.71 -9.43
CA SER A 259 -10.13 29.36 -10.69
C SER A 259 -10.92 28.83 -11.90
N LEU A 260 -11.30 27.54 -11.84
CA LEU A 260 -12.12 26.87 -12.85
C LEU A 260 -13.64 27.07 -12.63
N GLY A 261 -14.05 27.85 -11.63
CA GLY A 261 -15.46 28.11 -11.32
C GLY A 261 -16.19 26.87 -10.78
N LEU A 262 -15.48 25.90 -10.23
CA LEU A 262 -16.07 24.67 -9.71
C LEU A 262 -16.66 24.82 -8.31
N GLY A 263 -16.22 25.83 -7.54
CA GLY A 263 -16.82 26.26 -6.28
C GLY A 263 -17.21 25.11 -5.34
N GLU A 264 -18.47 25.11 -4.90
CA GLU A 264 -19.01 24.10 -3.96
C GLU A 264 -19.12 22.67 -4.56
N SER A 265 -18.92 22.50 -5.87
CA SER A 265 -18.96 21.17 -6.49
C SER A 265 -17.70 20.33 -6.27
N VAL A 266 -16.61 20.93 -5.75
CA VAL A 266 -15.40 20.23 -5.30
C VAL A 266 -15.22 20.44 -3.80
N THR A 267 -15.09 19.35 -3.05
CA THR A 267 -14.92 19.39 -1.60
C THR A 267 -13.63 18.70 -1.15
N PHE A 268 -13.01 19.27 -0.10
CA PHE A 268 -11.77 18.76 0.51
C PHE A 268 -12.00 18.50 2.01
N PRO A 269 -12.70 17.42 2.38
CA PRO A 269 -13.09 17.17 3.78
C PRO A 269 -11.93 16.81 4.71
N GLY A 270 -10.72 16.59 4.17
CA GLY A 270 -9.61 16.05 4.92
C GLY A 270 -9.67 14.54 5.02
N PHE A 271 -9.16 13.97 6.11
CA PHE A 271 -9.24 12.53 6.35
C PHE A 271 -10.68 12.13 6.69
N VAL A 272 -11.17 11.09 6.03
CA VAL A 272 -12.51 10.53 6.21
C VAL A 272 -12.43 9.01 6.38
N ASP A 273 -13.47 8.41 6.92
CA ASP A 273 -13.63 6.96 6.86
C ASP A 273 -13.86 6.51 5.41
N PRO A 274 -13.01 5.61 4.87
CA PRO A 274 -13.12 5.17 3.46
C PRO A 274 -14.45 4.47 3.14
N ILE A 275 -15.01 3.72 4.09
CA ILE A 275 -16.27 2.99 3.91
C ILE A 275 -17.43 3.98 3.79
N GLU A 276 -17.50 4.97 4.67
CA GLU A 276 -18.52 6.03 4.62
C GLU A 276 -18.38 6.87 3.34
N ALA A 277 -17.15 7.20 2.95
CA ALA A 277 -16.89 7.94 1.73
C ALA A 277 -17.33 7.17 0.48
N MET A 278 -17.04 5.89 0.40
CA MET A 278 -17.50 5.00 -0.69
C MET A 278 -19.01 4.83 -0.68
N GLY A 279 -19.66 4.81 0.49
CA GLY A 279 -21.12 4.72 0.62
C GLY A 279 -21.87 5.91 0.01
N ARG A 280 -21.24 7.08 -0.09
CA ARG A 280 -21.81 8.29 -0.72
C ARG A 280 -21.28 8.59 -2.12
N ALA A 281 -20.51 7.69 -2.72
CA ALA A 281 -19.93 7.86 -4.05
C ALA A 281 -20.56 6.90 -5.08
N ASP A 282 -20.48 7.29 -6.35
CA ASP A 282 -20.86 6.48 -7.51
C ASP A 282 -19.61 6.00 -8.26
N VAL A 283 -18.57 6.85 -8.33
CA VAL A 283 -17.33 6.58 -9.05
C VAL A 283 -16.13 6.88 -8.15
N LEU A 284 -15.20 5.94 -8.05
CA LEU A 284 -13.87 6.19 -7.47
C LEU A 284 -12.87 6.52 -8.58
N VAL A 285 -12.09 7.60 -8.42
CA VAL A 285 -11.03 7.97 -9.35
C VAL A 285 -9.66 7.98 -8.66
N GLN A 286 -8.68 7.27 -9.24
CA GLN A 286 -7.31 7.19 -8.73
C GLN A 286 -6.29 7.36 -9.87
N LEU A 287 -5.71 8.56 -10.00
CA LEU A 287 -4.80 8.94 -11.10
C LEU A 287 -3.32 8.89 -10.70
N SER A 288 -2.95 7.96 -9.85
CA SER A 288 -1.56 7.84 -9.37
C SER A 288 -0.58 7.65 -10.52
N VAL A 289 0.60 8.28 -10.40
CA VAL A 289 1.73 8.12 -11.34
C VAL A 289 2.38 6.74 -11.17
N TRP A 290 2.28 6.16 -9.99
CA TRP A 290 2.69 4.80 -9.69
C TRP A 290 1.86 4.21 -8.56
N GLU A 291 1.62 2.91 -8.63
CA GLU A 291 0.94 2.12 -7.59
C GLU A 291 1.54 0.70 -7.54
N ASN A 292 1.26 -0.04 -6.48
CA ASN A 292 1.72 -1.42 -6.37
C ASN A 292 0.55 -2.40 -6.25
N CYS A 293 -0.19 -2.38 -5.15
CA CYS A 293 -1.44 -3.11 -4.99
C CYS A 293 -2.36 -2.22 -4.13
N SER A 294 -3.19 -1.41 -4.79
CA SER A 294 -3.99 -0.37 -4.13
C SER A 294 -5.16 -0.96 -3.35
N TYR A 295 -5.14 -0.80 -2.03
CA TYR A 295 -6.30 -1.12 -1.19
C TYR A 295 -7.53 -0.30 -1.54
N THR A 296 -7.36 0.96 -1.90
CA THR A 296 -8.47 1.85 -2.29
C THR A 296 -9.21 1.30 -3.51
N LEU A 297 -8.49 0.79 -4.51
CA LEU A 297 -9.09 0.17 -5.67
C LEU A 297 -9.77 -1.17 -5.33
N LEU A 298 -9.13 -1.98 -4.49
CA LEU A 298 -9.70 -3.25 -4.02
C LEU A 298 -11.02 -3.03 -3.28
N ASP A 299 -11.06 -2.04 -2.38
CA ASP A 299 -12.28 -1.70 -1.63
C ASP A 299 -13.38 -1.17 -2.53
N ALA A 300 -13.05 -0.26 -3.46
CA ALA A 300 -14.02 0.28 -4.41
C ALA A 300 -14.63 -0.81 -5.29
N LYS A 301 -13.80 -1.75 -5.77
CA LYS A 301 -14.29 -2.90 -6.56
C LYS A 301 -15.17 -3.82 -5.72
N ALA A 302 -14.78 -4.11 -4.48
CA ALA A 302 -15.60 -4.91 -3.56
C ALA A 302 -16.93 -4.22 -3.23
N ALA A 303 -16.91 -2.90 -3.11
CA ALA A 303 -18.10 -2.07 -2.87
C ALA A 303 -19.03 -1.95 -4.10
N GLY A 304 -18.61 -2.46 -5.26
CA GLY A 304 -19.37 -2.32 -6.51
C GLY A 304 -19.41 -0.91 -7.06
N LEU A 305 -18.46 -0.05 -6.71
CA LEU A 305 -18.31 1.27 -7.31
C LEU A 305 -17.78 1.15 -8.74
N ALA A 306 -18.18 2.07 -9.60
CA ALA A 306 -17.46 2.32 -10.82
C ALA A 306 -16.05 2.86 -10.49
N VAL A 307 -15.04 2.48 -11.26
CA VAL A 307 -13.66 2.87 -11.01
C VAL A 307 -13.02 3.44 -12.26
N VAL A 308 -12.28 4.52 -12.09
CA VAL A 308 -11.37 5.06 -13.12
C VAL A 308 -9.98 5.20 -12.52
N ALA A 309 -8.99 4.51 -13.09
CA ALA A 309 -7.63 4.62 -12.59
C ALA A 309 -6.59 4.61 -13.73
N THR A 310 -5.41 5.12 -13.44
CA THR A 310 -4.28 5.04 -14.37
C THR A 310 -3.75 3.62 -14.49
N ALA A 311 -3.37 3.22 -15.72
CA ALA A 311 -2.76 1.92 -16.03
C ALA A 311 -1.30 1.86 -15.57
N VAL A 312 -1.08 1.94 -14.25
CA VAL A 312 0.25 1.92 -13.63
C VAL A 312 0.39 0.82 -12.59
N GLY A 313 1.60 0.28 -12.47
CA GLY A 313 1.92 -0.70 -11.43
C GLY A 313 0.98 -1.90 -11.43
N GLY A 314 0.41 -2.21 -10.27
CA GLY A 314 -0.53 -3.31 -10.07
C GLY A 314 -1.98 -2.99 -10.44
N ASN A 315 -2.33 -1.76 -10.83
CA ASN A 315 -3.71 -1.40 -11.17
C ASN A 315 -4.33 -2.29 -12.27
N PRO A 316 -3.59 -2.64 -13.37
CA PRO A 316 -4.09 -3.57 -14.38
C PRO A 316 -4.27 -5.02 -13.89
N GLU A 317 -3.81 -5.35 -12.69
CA GLU A 317 -4.04 -6.65 -12.06
C GLU A 317 -5.35 -6.68 -11.26
N ILE A 318 -5.92 -5.51 -10.96
CA ILE A 318 -7.15 -5.32 -10.18
C ILE A 318 -8.32 -4.95 -11.10
N LEU A 319 -8.06 -4.14 -12.12
CA LEU A 319 -9.06 -3.46 -12.97
C LEU A 319 -9.06 -4.01 -14.40
N SER A 320 -10.20 -3.92 -15.05
CA SER A 320 -10.35 -4.19 -16.49
C SER A 320 -9.82 -3.02 -17.34
N GLU A 321 -9.58 -3.25 -18.63
CA GLU A 321 -9.15 -2.20 -19.55
C GLU A 321 -10.16 -1.04 -19.66
N GLU A 322 -11.44 -1.32 -19.45
CA GLU A 322 -12.52 -0.33 -19.50
C GLU A 322 -12.50 0.62 -18.29
N GLU A 323 -11.83 0.27 -17.21
CA GLU A 323 -11.66 1.08 -15.99
C GLU A 323 -10.33 1.83 -15.99
N LEU A 324 -9.46 1.55 -16.95
CA LEU A 324 -8.12 2.11 -17.00
C LEU A 324 -8.01 3.26 -18.01
N VAL A 325 -7.28 4.30 -17.64
CA VAL A 325 -6.76 5.33 -18.52
C VAL A 325 -5.24 5.16 -18.66
N PRO A 326 -4.61 5.56 -19.76
CA PRO A 326 -3.16 5.50 -19.90
C PRO A 326 -2.45 6.21 -18.76
N SER A 327 -1.20 5.82 -18.47
CA SER A 327 -0.37 6.54 -17.50
C SER A 327 -0.25 8.02 -17.88
N LEU A 328 -0.45 8.92 -16.92
CA LEU A 328 -0.34 10.38 -17.14
C LEU A 328 1.00 10.78 -17.74
N ALA A 329 2.07 10.02 -17.45
CA ALA A 329 3.39 10.27 -18.02
C ALA A 329 3.51 9.95 -19.52
N GLN A 330 2.53 9.28 -20.13
CA GLN A 330 2.50 8.92 -21.54
C GLN A 330 1.68 9.89 -22.40
N LEU A 331 0.98 10.81 -21.77
CA LEU A 331 0.07 11.76 -22.39
C LEU A 331 0.56 13.19 -22.14
N ASP A 332 0.26 14.10 -23.08
CA ASP A 332 0.27 15.51 -22.71
C ASP A 332 -0.90 15.85 -21.78
N ARG A 333 -0.85 17.03 -21.14
CA ARG A 333 -1.84 17.39 -20.13
C ARG A 333 -3.28 17.37 -20.65
N GLN A 334 -3.51 17.93 -21.85
CA GLN A 334 -4.87 18.00 -22.41
C GLN A 334 -5.39 16.60 -22.75
N ALA A 335 -4.58 15.77 -23.39
CA ALA A 335 -4.94 14.40 -23.68
C ALA A 335 -5.23 13.57 -22.40
N ALA A 336 -4.49 13.81 -21.31
CA ALA A 336 -4.75 13.18 -20.03
C ALA A 336 -6.09 13.62 -19.43
N VAL A 337 -6.37 14.93 -19.45
CA VAL A 337 -7.63 15.52 -18.96
C VAL A 337 -8.82 14.97 -19.76
N ASP A 338 -8.73 14.95 -21.09
CA ASP A 338 -9.80 14.45 -21.97
C ASP A 338 -10.07 12.96 -21.73
N ALA A 339 -9.01 12.15 -21.66
CA ALA A 339 -9.14 10.71 -21.42
C ALA A 339 -9.79 10.39 -20.06
N VAL A 340 -9.45 11.14 -19.02
CA VAL A 340 -10.04 10.97 -17.68
C VAL A 340 -11.50 11.39 -17.68
N ALA A 341 -11.83 12.55 -18.25
CA ALA A 341 -13.21 13.05 -18.31
C ALA A 341 -14.11 12.09 -19.11
N GLU A 342 -13.65 11.66 -20.29
CA GLU A 342 -14.36 10.69 -21.12
C GLU A 342 -14.61 9.38 -20.38
N ARG A 343 -13.61 8.88 -19.66
CA ARG A 343 -13.73 7.63 -18.89
C ARG A 343 -14.74 7.76 -17.77
N ILE A 344 -14.70 8.86 -17.00
CA ILE A 344 -15.66 9.13 -15.92
C ILE A 344 -17.09 9.15 -16.46
N LEU A 345 -17.33 9.80 -17.60
CA LEU A 345 -18.65 9.90 -18.21
C LEU A 345 -19.18 8.58 -18.80
N ARG A 346 -18.28 7.67 -19.19
CA ARG A 346 -18.64 6.38 -19.79
C ARG A 346 -18.73 5.23 -18.80
N VAL A 347 -18.08 5.37 -17.63
CA VAL A 347 -18.07 4.28 -16.67
C VAL A 347 -19.49 4.07 -16.14
N GLN A 348 -20.00 2.84 -16.26
CA GLN A 348 -21.33 2.49 -15.80
C GLN A 348 -21.26 1.77 -14.45
N ASN A 349 -22.26 2.07 -13.60
CA ASN A 349 -22.46 1.40 -12.31
C ASN A 349 -23.05 -0.01 -12.48
N ALA A 350 -22.48 -0.84 -13.32
CA ALA A 350 -22.78 -2.26 -13.36
C ALA A 350 -21.60 -3.02 -12.77
N PRO A 351 -21.63 -3.36 -11.48
CA PRO A 351 -20.52 -4.08 -10.87
C PRO A 351 -20.42 -5.46 -11.52
N ALA A 352 -19.38 -5.67 -12.31
CA ALA A 352 -18.99 -7.04 -12.65
C ALA A 352 -18.65 -7.76 -11.33
N PRO A 353 -18.98 -9.05 -11.16
CA PRO A 353 -18.63 -9.80 -9.99
C PRO A 353 -17.12 -9.67 -9.71
N PHE A 354 -16.76 -9.07 -8.57
CA PHE A 354 -15.37 -8.93 -8.18
C PHE A 354 -14.95 -10.07 -7.28
N SER A 355 -13.82 -10.70 -7.61
CA SER A 355 -13.21 -11.76 -6.83
C SER A 355 -11.74 -11.44 -6.59
N TRP A 356 -11.31 -11.55 -5.35
CA TRP A 356 -9.93 -11.27 -4.96
C TRP A 356 -9.44 -12.23 -3.87
N ALA A 357 -8.12 -12.31 -3.70
CA ALA A 357 -7.50 -13.12 -2.66
C ALA A 357 -7.93 -12.65 -1.27
N GLY A 358 -8.43 -13.57 -0.44
CA GLY A 358 -8.85 -13.27 0.92
C GLY A 358 -7.67 -13.07 1.89
N LYS A 359 -7.91 -12.37 3.02
CA LYS A 359 -6.89 -12.17 4.08
C LYS A 359 -6.31 -13.49 4.59
N LYS A 360 -7.15 -14.52 4.81
CA LYS A 360 -6.69 -15.86 5.23
C LYS A 360 -5.79 -16.53 4.18
N GLN A 361 -6.11 -16.36 2.90
CA GLN A 361 -5.27 -16.87 1.81
C GLN A 361 -3.91 -16.19 1.77
N MET A 362 -3.85 -14.87 2.00
CA MET A 362 -2.61 -14.10 2.15
C MET A 362 -1.74 -14.67 3.28
N GLY A 363 -2.31 -14.90 4.47
CA GLY A 363 -1.59 -15.53 5.60
C GLY A 363 -1.07 -16.93 5.27
N GLN A 364 -1.88 -17.76 4.58
CA GLN A 364 -1.47 -19.11 4.18
C GLN A 364 -0.33 -19.08 3.14
N GLN A 365 -0.37 -18.17 2.18
CA GLN A 365 0.70 -18.01 1.18
C GLN A 365 2.03 -17.63 1.84
N LEU A 366 2.02 -16.80 2.89
CA LEU A 366 3.22 -16.50 3.66
C LEU A 366 3.79 -17.75 4.34
N VAL A 367 2.93 -18.59 4.95
CA VAL A 367 3.35 -19.86 5.57
C VAL A 367 4.02 -20.78 4.55
N ASP A 368 3.42 -20.92 3.37
CA ASP A 368 3.96 -21.78 2.32
C ASP A 368 5.35 -21.33 1.86
N LEU A 369 5.55 -20.00 1.79
CA LEU A 369 6.84 -19.40 1.49
C LEU A 369 7.86 -19.61 2.64
N TYR A 370 7.43 -19.42 3.90
CA TYR A 370 8.28 -19.66 5.05
C TYR A 370 8.76 -21.11 5.14
N LYS A 371 7.94 -22.07 4.74
CA LYS A 371 8.30 -23.50 4.72
C LYS A 371 9.19 -23.87 3.53
N LYS A 372 8.96 -23.24 2.35
CA LYS A 372 9.65 -23.61 1.10
C LYS A 372 11.14 -23.24 1.08
N VAL A 373 11.54 -22.24 1.86
CA VAL A 373 12.92 -21.74 1.94
C VAL A 373 13.72 -22.49 3.02
N GLY A 374 13.12 -23.49 3.65
CA GLY A 374 13.73 -24.35 4.68
C GLY A 374 14.54 -25.50 4.15
#